data_883b9675c844f6d9d63e620e1660c130
#
_entry.id   883b9675c844f6d9d63e620e1660c130
#
_cell.length_a   1.000
_cell.length_b   1.000
_cell.length_c   1.000
_cell.angle_alpha   90.00
_cell.angle_beta   90.00
_cell.angle_gamma   90.00
#
_symmetry.space_group_name_H-M   'P 1'
#
loop_
_entity.id
_entity.type
_entity.pdbx_description
1 polymer ?
#
loop_
_entity_poly.entity_id
_entity_poly.type
_entity_poly.pdbx_seq_one_letter_code
_entity_poly.pdbx_strand_id
1 'polypeptide(L)'
;LIQGQIDLATLTDLGIEQAQKVGNTLKGIPFDHIYCSPLKRAHQTANAIVSVLQTELPETPTPETVDTIKEIDLPLWEGLSFTEAEAKDPKTFRAWFDDPANFSMTLGDGSEFFPIRSLYDRAAQFWQGMLPKHPDQTVLVVAHSAINRALIATALKVGPERHENLHQANCAISILNFSGELEAPVQLESMNLTAHMGETLPEMRGRYRGPRMLLVRHGETEWNRQGRFQGQIDIPLNENGKRQGEQAAEFLKDVQIDAAVTSSLSRPKETAELILRHHSGVTLAEMDALKEIGHGEWEGMYEHEIEAGYPGMLQQWQASPETVDMPGEGGENLEQVWERAIAAWNQIVAQYSHPHSNTDKPVTVLVAAHDAINKALLCHVVGLGPAAFWQFKQGNGAVSVIDYPNGVESAPVLTASNITIHLSGSIFDKTAAGAL
;
A
#
# COMPACT_ATOMS: atom_id res chain seq x y z
N LEU A 1 -4.12 18.07 -18.19
CA LEU A 1 -2.90 18.15 -19.01
C LEU A 1 -1.77 17.35 -18.36
N ILE A 2 -0.88 16.76 -19.17
CA ILE A 2 0.38 16.14 -18.75
C ILE A 2 1.31 17.29 -18.33
N GLN A 3 1.68 17.33 -17.06
CA GLN A 3 2.47 18.44 -16.51
C GLN A 3 3.98 18.18 -16.60
N GLY A 4 4.42 16.94 -16.35
CA GLY A 4 5.82 16.59 -16.37
C GLY A 4 6.68 17.53 -15.52
N GLN A 5 7.78 18.01 -16.10
CA GLN A 5 8.69 18.95 -15.45
C GLN A 5 8.44 20.43 -15.80
N ILE A 6 7.43 20.74 -16.66
CA ILE A 6 7.03 22.13 -16.89
C ILE A 6 6.60 22.77 -15.56
N ASP A 7 7.22 23.90 -15.22
CA ASP A 7 7.02 24.59 -13.94
C ASP A 7 6.09 25.84 -14.07
N LEU A 8 5.01 25.70 -14.86
CA LEU A 8 4.00 26.73 -15.01
C LEU A 8 2.81 26.55 -14.04
N ALA A 9 2.55 25.31 -13.63
CA ALA A 9 1.41 24.99 -12.77
C ALA A 9 1.68 25.38 -11.31
N THR A 10 0.72 26.12 -10.74
CA THR A 10 0.64 26.46 -9.30
C THR A 10 -0.53 25.71 -8.67
N LEU A 11 -0.57 25.66 -7.34
CA LEU A 11 -1.73 25.12 -6.63
C LEU A 11 -2.98 25.95 -6.89
N THR A 12 -4.12 25.27 -6.99
CA THR A 12 -5.44 25.89 -6.89
C THR A 12 -5.78 26.14 -5.42
N ASP A 13 -6.85 26.89 -5.13
CA ASP A 13 -7.33 27.09 -3.75
C ASP A 13 -7.64 25.74 -3.08
N LEU A 14 -8.25 24.79 -3.80
CA LEU A 14 -8.45 23.43 -3.33
C LEU A 14 -7.13 22.71 -3.02
N GLY A 15 -6.10 22.86 -3.87
CA GLY A 15 -4.78 22.26 -3.63
C GLY A 15 -4.11 22.81 -2.38
N ILE A 16 -4.29 24.10 -2.09
CA ILE A 16 -3.79 24.72 -0.85
C ILE A 16 -4.56 24.16 0.36
N GLU A 17 -5.87 24.07 0.29
CA GLU A 17 -6.71 23.46 1.34
C GLU A 17 -6.29 22.00 1.62
N GLN A 18 -6.09 21.20 0.57
CA GLN A 18 -5.63 19.81 0.71
C GLN A 18 -4.26 19.73 1.37
N ALA A 19 -3.30 20.57 0.99
CA ALA A 19 -1.99 20.65 1.63
C ALA A 19 -2.09 21.03 3.12
N GLN A 20 -2.98 21.94 3.49
CA GLN A 20 -3.25 22.30 4.88
C GLN A 20 -3.88 21.14 5.67
N LYS A 21 -4.77 20.33 5.06
CA LYS A 21 -5.30 19.11 5.67
C LYS A 21 -4.20 18.09 5.96
N VAL A 22 -3.24 17.92 5.04
CA VAL A 22 -2.03 17.12 5.30
C VAL A 22 -1.28 17.67 6.51
N GLY A 23 -0.99 18.98 6.55
CA GLY A 23 -0.32 19.63 7.68
C GLY A 23 -1.06 19.38 9.01
N ASN A 24 -2.39 19.48 9.03
CA ASN A 24 -3.19 19.21 10.23
C ASN A 24 -3.11 17.74 10.68
N THR A 25 -3.03 16.81 9.72
CA THR A 25 -2.92 15.37 10.01
C THR A 25 -1.54 15.01 10.56
N LEU A 26 -0.51 15.73 10.14
CA LEU A 26 0.89 15.54 10.56
C LEU A 26 1.26 16.33 11.81
N LYS A 27 0.36 17.12 12.41
CA LYS A 27 0.61 17.86 13.65
C LYS A 27 1.11 16.95 14.78
N GLY A 28 2.02 17.48 15.58
CA GLY A 28 2.62 16.75 16.71
C GLY A 28 3.71 15.75 16.30
N ILE A 29 3.99 15.56 15.00
CA ILE A 29 5.09 14.74 14.53
C ILE A 29 6.33 15.63 14.41
N PRO A 30 7.41 15.37 15.19
CA PRO A 30 8.66 16.06 15.03
C PRO A 30 9.39 15.57 13.78
N PHE A 31 9.45 16.39 12.74
CA PHE A 31 10.26 16.12 11.56
C PHE A 31 11.66 16.67 11.75
N ASP A 32 12.67 15.81 11.55
CA ASP A 32 14.08 16.21 11.60
C ASP A 32 14.52 16.92 10.32
N HIS A 33 13.92 16.56 9.19
CA HIS A 33 14.18 17.16 7.89
C HIS A 33 12.98 17.11 6.96
N ILE A 34 12.92 18.06 6.00
CA ILE A 34 11.84 18.12 5.00
C ILE A 34 12.47 18.34 3.62
N TYR A 35 12.29 17.37 2.72
CA TYR A 35 12.68 17.49 1.32
C TYR A 35 11.48 17.79 0.44
N CYS A 36 11.65 18.61 -0.58
CA CYS A 36 10.61 18.80 -1.58
C CYS A 36 11.17 18.93 -3.00
N SER A 37 10.33 18.62 -4.00
CA SER A 37 10.63 18.94 -5.38
C SER A 37 10.72 20.46 -5.58
N PRO A 38 11.66 20.96 -6.42
CA PRO A 38 11.76 22.40 -6.71
C PRO A 38 10.61 22.92 -7.58
N LEU A 39 9.79 22.03 -8.21
CA LEU A 39 8.67 22.46 -9.02
C LEU A 39 7.61 23.18 -8.15
N LYS A 40 7.15 24.34 -8.63
CA LYS A 40 6.31 25.27 -7.85
C LYS A 40 5.17 24.60 -7.09
N ARG A 41 4.40 23.73 -7.74
CA ARG A 41 3.25 23.07 -7.13
C ARG A 41 3.62 22.21 -5.91
N ALA A 42 4.75 21.47 -5.96
CA ALA A 42 5.21 20.67 -4.84
C ALA A 42 5.85 21.53 -3.74
N HIS A 43 6.62 22.56 -4.12
CA HIS A 43 7.19 23.51 -3.18
C HIS A 43 6.10 24.31 -2.43
N GLN A 44 5.03 24.73 -3.13
CA GLN A 44 3.88 25.37 -2.50
C GLN A 44 3.14 24.41 -1.55
N THR A 45 3.01 23.13 -1.91
CA THR A 45 2.44 22.09 -1.03
C THR A 45 3.27 21.94 0.24
N ALA A 46 4.60 21.80 0.12
CA ALA A 46 5.50 21.69 1.26
C ALA A 46 5.41 22.91 2.19
N ASN A 47 5.42 24.13 1.64
CA ASN A 47 5.29 25.35 2.42
C ASN A 47 3.94 25.46 3.14
N ALA A 48 2.84 25.06 2.49
CA ALA A 48 1.52 25.04 3.11
C ALA A 48 1.44 24.03 4.27
N ILE A 49 2.05 22.85 4.12
CA ILE A 49 2.17 21.85 5.18
C ILE A 49 2.98 22.43 6.35
N VAL A 50 4.19 22.93 6.09
CA VAL A 50 5.11 23.47 7.11
C VAL A 50 4.48 24.63 7.87
N SER A 51 3.78 25.53 7.19
CA SER A 51 3.12 26.65 7.86
C SER A 51 2.07 26.19 8.89
N VAL A 52 1.42 25.05 8.66
CA VAL A 52 0.49 24.44 9.63
C VAL A 52 1.27 23.75 10.75
N LEU A 53 2.33 23.01 10.45
CA LEU A 53 3.14 22.32 11.48
C LEU A 53 3.78 23.30 12.43
N GLN A 54 4.30 24.44 11.95
CA GLN A 54 4.94 25.48 12.75
C GLN A 54 3.96 26.18 13.71
N THR A 55 2.65 26.03 13.54
CA THR A 55 1.69 26.53 14.54
C THR A 55 1.75 25.77 15.86
N GLU A 56 2.24 24.54 15.86
CA GLU A 56 2.38 23.68 17.04
C GLU A 56 3.85 23.45 17.42
N LEU A 57 4.70 23.19 16.41
CA LEU A 57 6.14 22.99 16.55
C LEU A 57 6.89 24.08 15.75
N PRO A 58 7.16 25.26 16.36
CA PRO A 58 7.78 26.41 15.67
C PRO A 58 9.15 26.11 15.05
N GLU A 59 9.88 25.11 15.58
CA GLU A 59 11.19 24.65 15.10
C GLU A 59 11.11 23.69 13.92
N THR A 60 9.90 23.38 13.40
CA THR A 60 9.76 22.53 12.20
C THR A 60 10.64 23.06 11.06
N PRO A 61 11.51 22.20 10.46
CA PRO A 61 12.43 22.62 9.42
C PRO A 61 11.74 23.24 8.20
N THR A 62 12.44 24.14 7.53
CA THR A 62 12.01 24.62 6.21
C THR A 62 12.31 23.59 5.14
N PRO A 63 11.48 23.50 4.05
CA PRO A 63 11.71 22.54 3.01
C PRO A 63 13.00 22.80 2.21
N GLU A 64 13.84 21.78 2.09
CA GLU A 64 15.00 21.76 1.18
C GLU A 64 14.57 21.22 -0.19
N THR A 65 14.92 21.96 -1.25
CA THR A 65 14.59 21.51 -2.62
C THR A 65 15.66 20.58 -3.20
N VAL A 66 15.21 19.47 -3.80
CA VAL A 66 16.08 18.45 -4.40
C VAL A 66 15.61 18.07 -5.79
N ASP A 67 16.51 18.16 -6.79
CA ASP A 67 16.19 17.91 -8.22
C ASP A 67 15.85 16.43 -8.52
N THR A 68 16.39 15.50 -7.76
CA THR A 68 16.16 14.06 -7.97
C THR A 68 14.70 13.65 -7.77
N ILE A 69 13.91 14.44 -7.03
CA ILE A 69 12.48 14.18 -6.80
C ILE A 69 11.54 15.05 -7.63
N LYS A 70 12.02 15.63 -8.74
CA LYS A 70 11.15 16.21 -9.79
C LYS A 70 10.23 15.14 -10.38
N GLU A 71 9.10 15.55 -10.94
CA GLU A 71 8.16 14.66 -11.63
C GLU A 71 8.81 13.95 -12.83
N ILE A 72 8.13 12.94 -13.37
CA ILE A 72 8.53 12.28 -14.61
C ILE A 72 8.75 13.32 -15.70
N ASP A 73 9.81 13.12 -16.47
CA ASP A 73 10.11 13.96 -17.65
C ASP A 73 9.45 13.35 -18.90
N LEU A 74 8.58 14.10 -19.55
CA LEU A 74 7.85 13.67 -20.74
C LEU A 74 7.93 14.76 -21.83
N PRO A 75 9.13 15.08 -22.33
CA PRO A 75 9.40 16.28 -23.11
C PRO A 75 8.56 16.43 -24.38
N LEU A 76 8.06 15.32 -24.95
CA LEU A 76 7.23 15.36 -26.14
C LEU A 76 5.72 15.51 -25.87
N TRP A 77 5.30 15.35 -24.61
CA TRP A 77 3.89 15.31 -24.21
C TRP A 77 3.51 16.36 -23.18
N GLU A 78 4.48 17.06 -22.61
CA GLU A 78 4.21 18.13 -21.63
C GLU A 78 3.31 19.22 -22.22
N GLY A 79 2.26 19.59 -21.48
CA GLY A 79 1.24 20.55 -21.92
C GLY A 79 0.10 19.94 -22.76
N LEU A 80 0.21 18.69 -23.21
CA LEU A 80 -0.87 18.00 -23.93
C LEU A 80 -1.84 17.34 -22.92
N SER A 81 -3.08 17.15 -23.33
CA SER A 81 -3.98 16.20 -22.69
C SER A 81 -3.58 14.75 -23.00
N PHE A 82 -4.08 13.80 -22.23
CA PHE A 82 -3.87 12.38 -22.53
C PHE A 82 -4.38 11.99 -23.92
N THR A 83 -5.54 12.52 -24.31
CA THR A 83 -6.13 12.30 -25.64
C THR A 83 -5.27 12.86 -26.76
N GLU A 84 -4.69 14.06 -26.58
CA GLU A 84 -3.80 14.67 -27.57
C GLU A 84 -2.47 13.91 -27.67
N ALA A 85 -1.92 13.47 -26.56
CA ALA A 85 -0.69 12.65 -26.56
C ALA A 85 -0.91 11.31 -27.27
N GLU A 86 -2.03 10.62 -26.98
CA GLU A 86 -2.43 9.39 -27.67
C GLU A 86 -2.65 9.61 -29.16
N ALA A 87 -3.36 10.67 -29.55
CA ALA A 87 -3.59 10.98 -30.96
C ALA A 87 -2.30 11.33 -31.71
N LYS A 88 -1.33 11.94 -31.03
CA LYS A 88 -0.03 12.33 -31.62
C LYS A 88 0.86 11.12 -31.91
N ASP A 89 0.92 10.15 -30.98
CA ASP A 89 1.69 8.92 -31.12
C ASP A 89 1.01 7.76 -30.34
N PRO A 90 0.02 7.10 -30.95
CA PRO A 90 -0.74 6.03 -30.29
C PRO A 90 0.11 4.83 -29.86
N LYS A 91 1.20 4.54 -30.59
CA LYS A 91 2.07 3.41 -30.30
C LYS A 91 2.89 3.68 -29.05
N THR A 92 3.58 4.81 -29.02
CA THR A 92 4.40 5.20 -27.85
C THR A 92 3.53 5.46 -26.63
N PHE A 93 2.33 6.05 -26.82
CA PHE A 93 1.39 6.26 -25.71
C PHE A 93 0.91 4.93 -25.09
N ARG A 94 0.62 3.93 -25.91
CA ARG A 94 0.24 2.61 -25.43
C ARG A 94 1.39 1.91 -24.71
N ALA A 95 2.64 2.01 -25.24
CA ALA A 95 3.83 1.44 -24.62
C ALA A 95 4.08 1.97 -23.19
N TRP A 96 3.67 3.21 -22.87
CA TRP A 96 3.76 3.75 -21.51
C TRP A 96 3.04 2.88 -20.48
N PHE A 97 1.90 2.27 -20.86
CA PHE A 97 1.10 1.43 -19.95
C PHE A 97 1.42 -0.05 -20.08
N ASP A 98 1.71 -0.52 -21.31
CA ASP A 98 1.87 -1.94 -21.59
C ASP A 98 3.31 -2.43 -21.30
N ASP A 99 4.31 -1.57 -21.47
CA ASP A 99 5.72 -1.88 -21.25
C ASP A 99 6.48 -0.67 -20.69
N PRO A 100 6.16 -0.24 -19.45
CA PRO A 100 6.71 1.00 -18.89
C PRO A 100 8.25 1.00 -18.80
N ALA A 101 8.88 -0.15 -18.57
CA ALA A 101 10.33 -0.25 -18.48
C ALA A 101 11.04 0.01 -19.81
N ASN A 102 10.42 -0.29 -20.94
CA ASN A 102 10.97 -0.08 -22.28
C ASN A 102 10.32 1.09 -23.02
N PHE A 103 9.37 1.77 -22.39
CA PHE A 103 8.79 2.99 -22.93
C PHE A 103 9.87 4.03 -23.19
N SER A 104 10.00 4.46 -24.46
CA SER A 104 10.98 5.46 -24.88
C SER A 104 10.36 6.56 -25.73
N MET A 105 11.02 7.71 -25.76
CA MET A 105 10.73 8.86 -26.61
C MET A 105 11.94 9.19 -27.46
N THR A 106 11.79 9.29 -28.80
CA THR A 106 12.86 9.76 -29.69
C THR A 106 12.92 11.28 -29.64
N LEU A 107 14.00 11.85 -29.12
CA LEU A 107 14.18 13.29 -28.98
C LEU A 107 14.51 13.96 -30.33
N GLY A 108 14.50 15.31 -30.36
CA GLY A 108 14.76 16.07 -31.58
C GLY A 108 16.17 15.92 -32.18
N ASP A 109 17.13 15.44 -31.40
CA ASP A 109 18.50 15.09 -31.83
C ASP A 109 18.63 13.62 -32.29
N GLY A 110 17.53 12.85 -32.27
CA GLY A 110 17.48 11.44 -32.63
C GLY A 110 17.88 10.47 -31.51
N SER A 111 18.20 10.96 -30.31
CA SER A 111 18.49 10.09 -29.17
C SER A 111 17.21 9.48 -28.58
N GLU A 112 17.34 8.28 -28.02
CA GLU A 112 16.25 7.61 -27.28
C GLU A 112 16.34 7.97 -25.80
N PHE A 113 15.22 8.47 -25.24
CA PHE A 113 15.05 8.77 -23.84
C PHE A 113 14.02 7.83 -23.20
N PHE A 114 14.32 7.27 -22.03
CA PHE A 114 13.49 6.32 -21.29
C PHE A 114 12.94 6.97 -20.02
N PRO A 115 11.76 7.61 -20.07
CA PRO A 115 11.24 8.40 -18.96
C PRO A 115 11.10 7.65 -17.64
N ILE A 116 10.59 6.41 -17.68
CA ILE A 116 10.37 5.60 -16.46
C ILE A 116 11.71 5.12 -15.89
N ARG A 117 12.66 4.66 -16.70
CA ARG A 117 14.00 4.27 -16.21
C ARG A 117 14.70 5.46 -15.56
N SER A 118 14.71 6.61 -16.22
CA SER A 118 15.28 7.85 -15.67
C SER A 118 14.62 8.25 -14.33
N LEU A 119 13.32 8.03 -14.20
CA LEU A 119 12.59 8.29 -12.96
C LEU A 119 13.06 7.38 -11.82
N TYR A 120 13.26 6.07 -12.09
CA TYR A 120 13.75 5.10 -11.11
C TYR A 120 15.21 5.35 -10.73
N ASP A 121 16.07 5.73 -11.69
CA ASP A 121 17.46 6.12 -11.42
C ASP A 121 17.51 7.32 -10.47
N ARG A 122 16.67 8.32 -10.66
CA ARG A 122 16.55 9.49 -9.76
C ARG A 122 16.00 9.12 -8.39
N ALA A 123 15.04 8.21 -8.31
CA ALA A 123 14.52 7.69 -7.04
C ALA A 123 15.62 6.97 -6.24
N ALA A 124 16.40 6.10 -6.90
CA ALA A 124 17.54 5.44 -6.26
C ALA A 124 18.60 6.44 -5.80
N GLN A 125 18.96 7.43 -6.62
CA GLN A 125 19.90 8.50 -6.25
C GLN A 125 19.40 9.30 -5.03
N PHE A 126 18.11 9.59 -4.95
CA PHE A 126 17.54 10.27 -3.80
C PHE A 126 17.73 9.46 -2.52
N TRP A 127 17.33 8.18 -2.52
CA TRP A 127 17.47 7.31 -1.35
C TRP A 127 18.94 7.13 -0.93
N GLN A 128 19.83 6.86 -1.88
CA GLN A 128 21.27 6.71 -1.62
C GLN A 128 21.90 7.99 -1.03
N GLY A 129 21.42 9.14 -1.46
CA GLY A 129 21.92 10.44 -0.96
C GLY A 129 21.29 10.89 0.35
N MET A 130 20.08 10.41 0.67
CA MET A 130 19.30 10.84 1.82
C MET A 130 19.49 9.91 3.04
N LEU A 131 19.31 8.59 2.86
CA LEU A 131 19.29 7.64 3.98
C LEU A 131 20.54 7.71 4.89
N PRO A 132 21.78 7.77 4.35
CA PRO A 132 22.97 7.85 5.21
C PRO A 132 23.06 9.13 6.06
N LYS A 133 22.32 10.18 5.68
CA LYS A 133 22.32 11.46 6.40
C LYS A 133 21.32 11.51 7.56
N HIS A 134 20.35 10.60 7.56
CA HIS A 134 19.20 10.65 8.46
C HIS A 134 18.97 9.34 9.22
N PRO A 135 20.01 8.77 9.90
CA PRO A 135 19.81 7.60 10.75
C PRO A 135 18.88 7.97 11.92
N ASP A 136 17.94 7.09 12.23
CA ASP A 136 16.96 7.24 13.32
C ASP A 136 16.16 8.55 13.28
N GLN A 137 15.93 9.12 12.11
CA GLN A 137 15.23 10.39 11.91
C GLN A 137 13.91 10.22 11.16
N THR A 138 12.99 11.14 11.43
CA THR A 138 11.72 11.25 10.71
C THR A 138 11.84 12.34 9.64
N VAL A 139 11.74 11.94 8.38
CA VAL A 139 11.90 12.81 7.21
C VAL A 139 10.60 12.92 6.43
N LEU A 140 10.15 14.14 6.13
CA LEU A 140 9.04 14.40 5.23
C LEU A 140 9.55 14.62 3.81
N VAL A 141 8.96 13.92 2.83
CA VAL A 141 9.26 14.10 1.40
C VAL A 141 8.01 14.55 0.66
N VAL A 142 8.05 15.71 0.01
CA VAL A 142 6.92 16.27 -0.74
C VAL A 142 7.29 16.35 -2.22
N ALA A 143 6.65 15.51 -3.04
CA ALA A 143 6.99 15.42 -4.45
C ALA A 143 5.73 15.22 -5.33
N HIS A 144 5.76 14.32 -6.31
CA HIS A 144 4.71 14.17 -7.32
C HIS A 144 4.32 12.70 -7.48
N SER A 145 3.22 12.46 -8.21
CA SER A 145 2.62 11.14 -8.31
C SER A 145 3.58 10.08 -8.89
N ALA A 146 4.21 10.35 -10.04
CA ALA A 146 5.05 9.32 -10.67
C ALA A 146 6.36 9.11 -9.90
N ILE A 147 7.02 10.17 -9.43
CA ILE A 147 8.25 10.00 -8.63
C ILE A 147 7.96 9.36 -7.27
N ASN A 148 6.83 9.64 -6.61
CA ASN A 148 6.46 8.99 -5.36
C ASN A 148 6.24 7.48 -5.56
N ARG A 149 5.60 7.08 -6.67
CA ARG A 149 5.50 5.66 -7.05
C ARG A 149 6.87 5.03 -7.25
N ALA A 150 7.78 5.72 -7.94
CA ALA A 150 9.13 5.23 -8.16
C ALA A 150 9.94 5.16 -6.85
N LEU A 151 9.79 6.13 -5.94
CA LEU A 151 10.43 6.11 -4.62
C LEU A 151 9.97 4.89 -3.81
N ILE A 152 8.66 4.64 -3.74
CA ILE A 152 8.11 3.47 -3.04
C ILE A 152 8.59 2.18 -3.71
N ALA A 153 8.44 2.07 -5.03
CA ALA A 153 8.84 0.89 -5.79
C ALA A 153 10.34 0.58 -5.63
N THR A 154 11.21 1.59 -5.75
CA THR A 154 12.66 1.41 -5.58
C THR A 154 13.01 0.95 -4.17
N ALA A 155 12.36 1.51 -3.14
CA ALA A 155 12.55 1.08 -1.75
C ALA A 155 12.15 -0.39 -1.55
N LEU A 156 11.04 -0.82 -2.16
CA LEU A 156 10.56 -2.20 -2.12
C LEU A 156 11.28 -3.15 -3.11
N LYS A 157 12.26 -2.66 -3.87
CA LYS A 157 12.95 -3.43 -4.93
C LYS A 157 12.01 -3.92 -6.04
N VAL A 158 10.93 -3.18 -6.30
CA VAL A 158 10.01 -3.38 -7.42
C VAL A 158 10.55 -2.61 -8.63
N GLY A 159 10.69 -3.28 -9.77
CA GLY A 159 11.27 -2.71 -10.97
C GLY A 159 10.34 -1.78 -11.75
N PRO A 160 10.89 -1.04 -12.72
CA PRO A 160 10.16 -0.07 -13.54
C PRO A 160 9.04 -0.69 -14.40
N GLU A 161 9.11 -1.99 -14.68
CA GLU A 161 8.04 -2.75 -15.37
C GLU A 161 6.73 -2.81 -14.60
N ARG A 162 6.77 -2.52 -13.28
CA ARG A 162 5.63 -2.50 -12.37
C ARG A 162 5.20 -1.08 -11.96
N HIS A 163 5.69 -0.05 -12.66
CA HIS A 163 5.41 1.35 -12.32
C HIS A 163 3.92 1.68 -12.21
N GLU A 164 3.09 1.09 -13.05
CA GLU A 164 1.64 1.30 -13.05
C GLU A 164 0.89 0.45 -11.99
N ASN A 165 1.57 -0.48 -11.31
CA ASN A 165 0.96 -1.32 -10.25
C ASN A 165 0.79 -0.59 -8.91
N LEU A 166 1.30 0.62 -8.76
CA LEU A 166 1.10 1.46 -7.57
C LEU A 166 0.27 2.70 -7.93
N HIS A 167 -0.57 3.14 -6.99
CA HIS A 167 -1.33 4.37 -7.13
C HIS A 167 -0.89 5.41 -6.09
N GLN A 168 -0.86 6.69 -6.50
CA GLN A 168 -0.63 7.82 -5.59
C GLN A 168 -1.61 8.94 -5.94
N ALA A 169 -2.50 9.27 -5.01
CA ALA A 169 -3.42 10.40 -5.12
C ALA A 169 -2.74 11.73 -4.74
N ASN A 170 -3.35 12.84 -5.11
CA ASN A 170 -2.88 14.15 -4.65
C ASN A 170 -2.98 14.24 -3.13
N CYS A 171 -1.98 14.81 -2.49
CA CYS A 171 -1.92 14.99 -1.03
C CYS A 171 -2.11 13.70 -0.21
N ALA A 172 -1.95 12.53 -0.82
CA ALA A 172 -1.95 11.28 -0.09
C ALA A 172 -0.66 11.11 0.72
N ILE A 173 -0.75 10.40 1.85
CA ILE A 173 0.38 10.12 2.73
C ILE A 173 0.77 8.65 2.59
N SER A 174 2.06 8.38 2.46
CA SER A 174 2.64 7.03 2.51
C SER A 174 3.79 7.00 3.52
N ILE A 175 3.94 5.90 4.24
CA ILE A 175 4.92 5.76 5.33
C ILE A 175 5.81 4.55 5.05
N LEU A 176 7.12 4.79 5.01
CA LEU A 176 8.15 3.76 4.87
C LEU A 176 9.08 3.81 6.07
N ASN A 177 9.40 2.65 6.63
CA ASN A 177 10.35 2.46 7.71
C ASN A 177 11.60 1.78 7.15
N PHE A 178 12.74 2.45 7.23
CA PHE A 178 14.03 1.92 6.79
C PHE A 178 14.83 1.47 8.01
N SER A 179 15.45 0.30 7.94
CA SER A 179 16.36 -0.19 8.98
C SER A 179 17.81 0.24 8.77
N GLY A 180 18.11 0.95 7.67
CA GLY A 180 19.44 1.41 7.30
C GLY A 180 19.46 2.04 5.92
N GLU A 181 20.52 1.81 5.16
CA GLU A 181 20.65 2.28 3.78
C GLU A 181 19.69 1.54 2.82
N LEU A 182 19.64 1.94 1.54
CA LEU A 182 18.70 1.42 0.54
C LEU A 182 18.71 -0.11 0.38
N GLU A 183 19.86 -0.75 0.60
CA GLU A 183 19.99 -2.21 0.52
C GLU A 183 19.49 -2.94 1.78
N ALA A 184 19.34 -2.23 2.88
CA ALA A 184 18.80 -2.77 4.13
C ALA A 184 17.29 -3.05 4.02
N PRO A 185 16.72 -3.86 4.93
CA PRO A 185 15.28 -4.10 4.96
C PRO A 185 14.47 -2.80 5.10
N VAL A 186 13.40 -2.72 4.32
CA VAL A 186 12.42 -1.63 4.36
C VAL A 186 11.04 -2.21 4.61
N GLN A 187 10.21 -1.47 5.33
CA GLN A 187 8.80 -1.82 5.53
C GLN A 187 7.90 -0.69 5.03
N LEU A 188 6.99 -0.99 4.13
CA LEU A 188 5.87 -0.13 3.79
C LEU A 188 4.81 -0.26 4.90
N GLU A 189 4.80 0.71 5.81
CA GLU A 189 3.83 0.73 6.90
C GLU A 189 2.43 1.03 6.37
N SER A 190 2.31 2.05 5.52
CA SER A 190 1.05 2.39 4.85
C SER A 190 1.31 3.09 3.53
N MET A 191 0.34 3.03 2.61
CA MET A 191 0.47 3.66 1.30
C MET A 191 -0.82 4.35 0.89
N ASN A 192 -0.67 5.56 0.35
CA ASN A 192 -1.73 6.31 -0.32
C ASN A 192 -2.95 6.58 0.58
N LEU A 193 -2.72 6.99 1.82
CA LEU A 193 -3.78 7.38 2.75
C LEU A 193 -4.43 8.69 2.31
N THR A 194 -5.78 8.72 2.17
CA THR A 194 -6.56 9.88 1.71
C THR A 194 -7.67 10.31 2.68
N ALA A 195 -7.92 9.54 3.73
CA ALA A 195 -9.04 9.78 4.66
C ALA A 195 -9.01 11.17 5.31
N HIS A 196 -7.84 11.77 5.52
CA HIS A 196 -7.68 13.13 6.03
C HIS A 196 -8.24 14.21 5.09
N MET A 197 -8.40 13.90 3.81
CA MET A 197 -9.03 14.79 2.84
C MET A 197 -10.56 14.67 2.81
N GLY A 198 -11.13 13.71 3.55
CA GLY A 198 -12.56 13.40 3.56
C GLY A 198 -12.95 12.27 2.60
N GLU A 199 -11.98 11.63 1.97
CA GLU A 199 -12.19 10.47 1.11
C GLU A 199 -11.92 9.19 1.90
N THR A 200 -12.95 8.38 2.17
CA THR A 200 -12.80 7.11 2.89
C THR A 200 -11.74 6.22 2.25
N LEU A 201 -11.83 6.02 0.95
CA LEU A 201 -10.87 5.25 0.15
C LEU A 201 -10.44 6.09 -1.05
N PRO A 202 -9.19 5.91 -1.57
CA PRO A 202 -8.80 6.55 -2.80
C PRO A 202 -9.75 6.19 -3.96
N GLU A 203 -10.06 7.18 -4.79
CA GLU A 203 -10.93 6.97 -5.95
C GLU A 203 -10.35 5.94 -6.93
N MET A 204 -11.22 5.07 -7.45
CA MET A 204 -10.88 4.20 -8.56
C MET A 204 -10.79 5.03 -9.84
N ARG A 205 -9.77 4.78 -10.67
CA ARG A 205 -9.64 5.46 -11.96
C ARG A 205 -10.84 5.13 -12.85
N GLY A 206 -11.51 6.16 -13.40
CA GLY A 206 -12.78 6.02 -14.14
C GLY A 206 -12.73 5.13 -15.39
N ARG A 207 -11.54 4.76 -15.87
CA ARG A 207 -11.34 3.81 -16.97
C ARG A 207 -11.34 2.34 -16.54
N TYR A 208 -11.27 2.04 -15.23
CA TYR A 208 -11.24 0.67 -14.73
C TYR A 208 -12.62 0.03 -14.81
N ARG A 209 -12.66 -1.25 -15.18
CA ARG A 209 -13.88 -2.04 -15.38
C ARG A 209 -13.88 -3.34 -14.56
N GLY A 210 -12.71 -3.80 -14.12
CA GLY A 210 -12.55 -4.98 -13.28
C GLY A 210 -12.86 -4.69 -11.80
N PRO A 211 -12.80 -5.69 -10.93
CA PRO A 211 -13.20 -5.58 -9.55
C PRO A 211 -12.24 -4.71 -8.73
N ARG A 212 -12.79 -4.07 -7.71
CA ARG A 212 -12.05 -3.49 -6.57
C ARG A 212 -12.09 -4.49 -5.41
N MET A 213 -10.94 -4.80 -4.84
CA MET A 213 -10.81 -5.70 -3.71
C MET A 213 -10.48 -4.89 -2.46
N LEU A 214 -11.28 -5.05 -1.40
CA LEU A 214 -11.02 -4.52 -0.07
C LEU A 214 -10.46 -5.65 0.80
N LEU A 215 -9.15 -5.69 0.96
CA LEU A 215 -8.46 -6.70 1.75
C LEU A 215 -8.35 -6.24 3.20
N VAL A 216 -8.96 -6.97 4.13
CA VAL A 216 -9.06 -6.62 5.54
C VAL A 216 -8.38 -7.69 6.40
N ARG A 217 -7.49 -7.28 7.30
CA ARG A 217 -7.03 -8.16 8.38
C ARG A 217 -8.06 -8.18 9.50
N HIS A 218 -8.29 -9.36 10.10
CA HIS A 218 -9.18 -9.50 11.25
C HIS A 218 -8.80 -8.57 12.41
N GLY A 219 -9.76 -8.23 13.25
CA GLY A 219 -9.56 -7.51 14.50
C GLY A 219 -8.69 -8.26 15.50
N GLU A 220 -8.26 -7.58 16.55
CA GLU A 220 -7.36 -8.12 17.59
C GLU A 220 -7.97 -9.34 18.29
N THR A 221 -7.13 -10.34 18.55
CA THR A 221 -7.42 -11.47 19.42
C THR A 221 -6.65 -11.34 20.74
N GLU A 222 -6.99 -12.15 21.74
CA GLU A 222 -6.22 -12.17 22.98
C GLU A 222 -4.74 -12.59 22.73
N TRP A 223 -4.50 -13.49 21.77
CA TRP A 223 -3.14 -13.91 21.43
C TRP A 223 -2.34 -12.81 20.71
N ASN A 224 -2.97 -12.02 19.85
CA ASN A 224 -2.30 -10.84 19.29
C ASN A 224 -1.86 -9.87 20.39
N ARG A 225 -2.74 -9.59 21.36
CA ARG A 225 -2.44 -8.72 22.51
C ARG A 225 -1.30 -9.25 23.39
N GLN A 226 -1.25 -10.57 23.54
CA GLN A 226 -0.22 -11.24 24.34
C GLN A 226 1.10 -11.45 23.60
N GLY A 227 1.15 -11.26 22.26
CA GLY A 227 2.33 -11.58 21.46
C GLY A 227 2.59 -13.08 21.31
N ARG A 228 1.52 -13.91 21.22
CA ARG A 228 1.63 -15.33 20.93
C ARG A 228 1.48 -15.60 19.44
N PHE A 229 2.22 -16.57 18.92
CA PHE A 229 2.02 -17.10 17.57
C PHE A 229 0.64 -17.78 17.47
N GLN A 230 -0.17 -17.37 16.48
CA GLN A 230 -1.57 -17.79 16.46
C GLN A 230 -1.87 -18.90 15.46
N GLY A 231 -1.43 -18.77 14.25
CA GLY A 231 -1.64 -19.76 13.18
C GLY A 231 -3.10 -20.10 12.93
N GLN A 232 -3.38 -21.41 12.79
CA GLN A 232 -4.70 -21.95 12.45
C GLN A 232 -5.54 -22.35 13.65
N ILE A 233 -5.01 -22.28 14.88
CA ILE A 233 -5.85 -22.40 16.09
C ILE A 233 -6.89 -21.27 16.07
N ASP A 234 -8.16 -21.64 16.23
CA ASP A 234 -9.28 -20.72 16.08
C ASP A 234 -9.55 -19.92 17.35
N ILE A 235 -8.76 -18.87 17.56
CA ILE A 235 -8.92 -17.91 18.65
C ILE A 235 -9.87 -16.81 18.21
N PRO A 236 -10.95 -16.51 18.98
CA PRO A 236 -11.93 -15.47 18.62
C PRO A 236 -11.39 -14.06 18.81
N LEU A 237 -12.09 -13.07 18.29
CA LEU A 237 -11.83 -11.67 18.58
C LEU A 237 -11.96 -11.39 20.07
N ASN A 238 -11.04 -10.57 20.61
CA ASN A 238 -11.24 -9.97 21.93
C ASN A 238 -12.14 -8.71 21.82
N GLU A 239 -12.46 -8.08 22.95
CA GLU A 239 -13.32 -6.89 22.97
C GLU A 239 -12.72 -5.71 22.16
N ASN A 240 -11.40 -5.59 22.10
CA ASN A 240 -10.74 -4.61 21.23
C ASN A 240 -10.91 -4.95 19.76
N GLY A 241 -10.75 -6.23 19.38
CA GLY A 241 -10.94 -6.67 18.01
C GLY A 241 -12.36 -6.49 17.50
N LYS A 242 -13.38 -6.74 18.35
CA LYS A 242 -14.77 -6.43 18.01
C LYS A 242 -14.97 -4.93 17.78
N ARG A 243 -14.40 -4.08 18.65
CA ARG A 243 -14.44 -2.62 18.47
C ARG A 243 -13.74 -2.19 17.18
N GLN A 244 -12.59 -2.79 16.83
CA GLN A 244 -11.91 -2.53 15.55
C GLN A 244 -12.78 -2.93 14.36
N GLY A 245 -13.48 -4.06 14.43
CA GLY A 245 -14.45 -4.47 13.42
C GLY A 245 -15.62 -3.48 13.27
N GLU A 246 -16.14 -2.95 14.38
CA GLU A 246 -17.19 -1.91 14.38
C GLU A 246 -16.67 -0.57 13.81
N GLN A 247 -15.44 -0.20 14.12
CA GLN A 247 -14.80 1.00 13.55
C GLN A 247 -14.56 0.85 12.04
N ALA A 248 -14.14 -0.33 11.58
CA ALA A 248 -14.02 -0.63 10.15
C ALA A 248 -15.41 -0.62 9.47
N ALA A 249 -16.45 -1.11 10.13
CA ALA A 249 -17.83 -1.05 9.65
C ALA A 249 -18.31 0.40 9.46
N GLU A 250 -18.09 1.26 10.45
CA GLU A 250 -18.44 2.69 10.35
C GLU A 250 -17.60 3.39 9.27
N PHE A 251 -16.33 3.05 9.13
CA PHE A 251 -15.44 3.59 8.11
C PHE A 251 -15.89 3.23 6.68
N LEU A 252 -16.36 2.00 6.47
CA LEU A 252 -16.77 1.49 5.16
C LEU A 252 -18.27 1.63 4.87
N LYS A 253 -19.09 2.16 5.77
CA LYS A 253 -20.56 2.17 5.68
C LYS A 253 -21.12 2.78 4.38
N ASP A 254 -20.43 3.79 3.84
CA ASP A 254 -20.85 4.49 2.63
C ASP A 254 -20.13 3.95 1.36
N VAL A 255 -19.24 2.98 1.52
CA VAL A 255 -18.59 2.28 0.41
C VAL A 255 -19.53 1.20 -0.10
N GLN A 256 -19.83 1.18 -1.39
CA GLN A 256 -20.61 0.07 -1.96
C GLN A 256 -19.78 -1.22 -1.89
N ILE A 257 -20.29 -2.25 -1.21
CA ILE A 257 -19.74 -3.61 -1.19
C ILE A 257 -20.77 -4.52 -1.84
N ASP A 258 -20.36 -5.22 -2.91
CA ASP A 258 -21.24 -6.04 -3.73
C ASP A 258 -21.14 -7.54 -3.39
N ALA A 259 -19.99 -7.96 -2.86
CA ALA A 259 -19.71 -9.34 -2.48
C ALA A 259 -18.72 -9.39 -1.32
N ALA A 260 -18.70 -10.52 -0.60
CA ALA A 260 -17.78 -10.71 0.51
C ALA A 260 -17.28 -12.17 0.58
N VAL A 261 -16.00 -12.32 0.85
CA VAL A 261 -15.32 -13.61 1.08
C VAL A 261 -14.47 -13.51 2.34
N THR A 262 -14.40 -14.57 3.11
CA THR A 262 -13.61 -14.63 4.33
C THR A 262 -12.90 -15.96 4.50
N SER A 263 -11.80 -15.97 5.26
CA SER A 263 -11.27 -17.20 5.83
C SER A 263 -12.33 -17.88 6.71
N SER A 264 -12.33 -19.19 6.77
CA SER A 264 -13.27 -19.96 7.58
C SER A 264 -13.00 -19.91 9.09
N LEU A 265 -11.88 -19.29 9.53
CA LEU A 265 -11.61 -19.08 10.96
C LEU A 265 -12.54 -17.99 11.53
N SER A 266 -12.90 -18.12 12.82
CA SER A 266 -13.90 -17.28 13.49
C SER A 266 -13.56 -15.79 13.47
N ARG A 267 -12.31 -15.41 13.71
CA ARG A 267 -11.86 -14.02 13.84
C ARG A 267 -12.03 -13.17 12.56
N PRO A 268 -11.62 -13.60 11.35
CA PRO A 268 -11.90 -12.84 10.13
C PRO A 268 -13.38 -12.91 9.74
N LYS A 269 -14.06 -14.02 10.00
CA LYS A 269 -15.50 -14.16 9.76
C LYS A 269 -16.29 -13.14 10.59
N GLU A 270 -16.05 -13.07 11.90
CA GLU A 270 -16.71 -12.09 12.80
C GLU A 270 -16.37 -10.65 12.37
N THR A 271 -15.13 -10.37 11.98
CA THR A 271 -14.74 -9.04 11.45
C THR A 271 -15.53 -8.69 10.18
N ALA A 272 -15.64 -9.61 9.23
CA ALA A 272 -16.44 -9.40 8.01
C ALA A 272 -17.93 -9.21 8.33
N GLU A 273 -18.49 -10.02 9.21
CA GLU A 273 -19.89 -9.90 9.64
C GLU A 273 -20.19 -8.54 10.29
N LEU A 274 -19.24 -8.01 11.10
CA LEU A 274 -19.36 -6.67 11.68
C LEU A 274 -19.42 -5.60 10.59
N ILE A 275 -18.50 -5.65 9.60
CA ILE A 275 -18.45 -4.71 8.48
C ILE A 275 -19.77 -4.77 7.68
N LEU A 276 -20.25 -5.97 7.39
CA LEU A 276 -21.44 -6.20 6.56
C LEU A 276 -22.76 -5.77 7.21
N ARG A 277 -22.77 -5.40 8.48
CA ARG A 277 -23.99 -4.87 9.15
C ARG A 277 -24.59 -3.64 8.45
N HIS A 278 -23.74 -2.86 7.76
CA HIS A 278 -24.19 -1.70 6.97
C HIS A 278 -24.45 -2.02 5.50
N HIS A 279 -24.26 -3.28 5.05
CA HIS A 279 -24.34 -3.69 3.66
C HIS A 279 -25.38 -4.81 3.44
N SER A 280 -26.66 -4.43 3.45
CA SER A 280 -27.76 -5.37 3.33
C SER A 280 -27.73 -6.11 1.98
N GLY A 281 -27.97 -7.42 2.01
CA GLY A 281 -28.06 -8.26 0.81
C GLY A 281 -26.72 -8.84 0.34
N VAL A 282 -25.60 -8.52 0.98
CA VAL A 282 -24.29 -9.12 0.70
C VAL A 282 -24.18 -10.46 1.45
N THR A 283 -23.92 -11.53 0.70
CA THR A 283 -23.67 -12.87 1.28
C THR A 283 -22.18 -13.04 1.54
N LEU A 284 -21.82 -13.50 2.75
CA LEU A 284 -20.46 -13.83 3.12
C LEU A 284 -20.14 -15.28 2.74
N ALA A 285 -19.19 -15.49 1.83
CA ALA A 285 -18.67 -16.79 1.47
C ALA A 285 -17.41 -17.12 2.29
N GLU A 286 -17.26 -18.37 2.69
CA GLU A 286 -16.07 -18.84 3.43
C GLU A 286 -15.13 -19.60 2.50
N MET A 287 -13.81 -19.44 2.71
CA MET A 287 -12.78 -20.09 1.89
C MET A 287 -11.60 -20.54 2.77
N ASP A 288 -11.40 -21.85 2.88
CA ASP A 288 -10.34 -22.46 3.69
C ASP A 288 -8.93 -22.06 3.22
N ALA A 289 -8.74 -21.85 1.94
CA ALA A 289 -7.47 -21.42 1.39
C ALA A 289 -7.00 -20.02 1.86
N LEU A 290 -7.88 -19.24 2.51
CA LEU A 290 -7.57 -17.97 3.14
C LEU A 290 -7.24 -18.09 4.65
N LYS A 291 -7.16 -19.31 5.22
CA LYS A 291 -6.70 -19.50 6.60
C LYS A 291 -5.28 -18.98 6.79
N GLU A 292 -4.95 -18.56 8.01
CA GLU A 292 -3.61 -18.09 8.36
C GLU A 292 -2.55 -19.17 8.10
N ILE A 293 -1.27 -18.77 8.02
CA ILE A 293 -0.18 -19.73 8.00
C ILE A 293 -0.29 -20.68 9.20
N GLY A 294 -0.14 -21.97 8.93
CA GLY A 294 -0.01 -22.97 10.00
C GLY A 294 1.37 -22.83 10.62
N HIS A 295 1.45 -22.41 11.88
CA HIS A 295 2.72 -22.33 12.61
C HIS A 295 3.11 -23.64 13.29
N GLY A 296 2.25 -24.70 13.16
CA GLY A 296 2.52 -26.01 13.74
C GLY A 296 2.76 -25.93 15.25
N GLU A 297 3.90 -26.46 15.71
CA GLU A 297 4.23 -26.49 17.14
C GLU A 297 4.48 -25.10 17.77
N TRP A 298 4.65 -24.04 16.98
CA TRP A 298 4.77 -22.68 17.52
C TRP A 298 3.43 -22.06 17.94
N GLU A 299 2.30 -22.64 17.52
CA GLU A 299 0.98 -22.09 17.84
C GLU A 299 0.75 -22.05 19.36
N GLY A 300 0.43 -20.87 19.87
CA GLY A 300 0.26 -20.57 21.30
C GLY A 300 1.53 -20.21 22.04
N MET A 301 2.72 -20.39 21.45
CA MET A 301 3.99 -20.06 22.07
C MET A 301 4.31 -18.57 22.01
N TYR A 302 5.10 -18.09 22.96
CA TYR A 302 5.77 -16.80 22.91
C TYR A 302 7.11 -16.93 22.19
N GLU A 303 7.66 -15.81 21.70
CA GLU A 303 8.97 -15.77 21.04
C GLU A 303 10.08 -16.40 21.90
N HIS A 304 10.11 -16.11 23.20
CA HIS A 304 11.13 -16.68 24.10
C HIS A 304 10.99 -18.19 24.30
N GLU A 305 9.78 -18.74 24.21
CA GLU A 305 9.53 -20.19 24.27
C GLU A 305 9.97 -20.85 22.96
N ILE A 306 9.73 -20.19 21.83
CA ILE A 306 10.19 -20.65 20.50
C ILE A 306 11.73 -20.66 20.48
N GLU A 307 12.39 -19.56 20.91
CA GLU A 307 13.84 -19.50 20.93
C GLU A 307 14.47 -20.57 21.84
N ALA A 308 13.80 -20.89 22.94
CA ALA A 308 14.23 -21.97 23.84
C ALA A 308 14.04 -23.39 23.25
N GLY A 309 12.93 -23.62 22.53
CA GLY A 309 12.60 -24.92 21.94
C GLY A 309 13.23 -25.15 20.55
N TYR A 310 13.43 -24.09 19.79
CA TYR A 310 13.93 -24.11 18.40
C TYR A 310 15.02 -23.04 18.21
N PRO A 311 16.20 -23.17 18.82
CA PRO A 311 17.23 -22.15 18.84
C PRO A 311 17.62 -21.65 17.42
N GLY A 312 17.59 -20.36 17.20
CA GLY A 312 17.95 -19.71 15.94
C GLY A 312 16.89 -19.78 14.84
N MET A 313 15.83 -20.58 14.98
CA MET A 313 14.79 -20.71 13.95
C MET A 313 13.90 -19.46 13.89
N LEU A 314 13.62 -18.80 15.03
CA LEU A 314 12.91 -17.54 15.06
C LEU A 314 13.70 -16.43 14.36
N GLN A 315 15.01 -16.37 14.59
CA GLN A 315 15.88 -15.41 13.89
C GLN A 315 15.90 -15.66 12.38
N GLN A 316 15.93 -16.92 11.97
CA GLN A 316 15.84 -17.29 10.55
C GLN A 316 14.50 -16.86 9.96
N TRP A 317 13.38 -17.07 10.66
CA TRP A 317 12.04 -16.60 10.26
C TRP A 317 11.98 -15.09 10.06
N GLN A 318 12.59 -14.33 10.96
CA GLN A 318 12.65 -12.87 10.87
C GLN A 318 13.55 -12.38 9.75
N ALA A 319 14.65 -13.09 9.44
CA ALA A 319 15.64 -12.66 8.44
C ALA A 319 15.37 -13.18 7.03
N SER A 320 14.90 -14.43 6.90
CA SER A 320 14.72 -15.15 5.63
C SER A 320 13.53 -16.12 5.73
N PRO A 321 12.31 -15.57 5.87
CA PRO A 321 11.10 -16.36 6.19
C PRO A 321 10.78 -17.42 5.13
N GLU A 322 11.20 -17.20 3.87
CA GLU A 322 11.02 -18.13 2.76
C GLU A 322 11.84 -19.44 2.92
N THR A 323 12.78 -19.47 3.85
CA THR A 323 13.65 -20.63 4.09
C THR A 323 13.21 -21.48 5.27
N VAL A 324 12.10 -21.12 5.94
CA VAL A 324 11.64 -21.77 7.16
C VAL A 324 10.46 -22.68 6.89
N ASP A 325 10.58 -23.94 7.26
CA ASP A 325 9.46 -24.89 7.39
C ASP A 325 8.98 -24.88 8.85
N MET A 326 7.73 -24.54 9.09
CA MET A 326 7.17 -24.52 10.45
C MET A 326 7.15 -25.94 11.03
N PRO A 327 7.58 -26.12 12.30
CA PRO A 327 7.75 -27.43 12.87
C PRO A 327 6.42 -28.09 13.23
N GLY A 328 6.39 -29.44 13.14
CA GLY A 328 5.29 -30.27 13.59
C GLY A 328 4.11 -30.39 12.62
N GLU A 329 3.08 -31.10 13.08
CA GLU A 329 1.87 -31.34 12.30
C GLU A 329 1.11 -30.03 12.06
N GLY A 330 0.68 -29.79 10.81
CA GLY A 330 -0.02 -28.56 10.43
C GLY A 330 0.90 -27.37 10.18
N GLY A 331 2.21 -27.50 10.34
CA GLY A 331 3.16 -26.45 9.97
C GLY A 331 3.25 -26.27 8.45
N GLU A 332 3.25 -25.02 8.00
CA GLU A 332 3.41 -24.62 6.59
C GLU A 332 4.70 -23.84 6.42
N ASN A 333 5.26 -23.87 5.22
CA ASN A 333 6.24 -22.87 4.78
C ASN A 333 5.56 -21.77 3.95
N LEU A 334 6.28 -20.69 3.68
CA LEU A 334 5.71 -19.57 2.92
C LEU A 334 5.36 -19.94 1.48
N GLU A 335 6.03 -20.89 0.85
CA GLU A 335 5.70 -21.32 -0.51
C GLU A 335 4.31 -21.92 -0.56
N GLN A 336 3.99 -22.83 0.37
CA GLN A 336 2.65 -23.43 0.50
C GLN A 336 1.57 -22.39 0.76
N VAL A 337 1.85 -21.44 1.67
CA VAL A 337 0.94 -20.32 1.95
C VAL A 337 0.71 -19.46 0.70
N TRP A 338 1.79 -19.19 -0.04
CA TRP A 338 1.77 -18.40 -1.27
C TRP A 338 0.90 -19.05 -2.34
N GLU A 339 1.15 -20.33 -2.63
CA GLU A 339 0.40 -21.08 -3.63
C GLU A 339 -1.10 -21.08 -3.35
N ARG A 340 -1.52 -21.44 -2.14
CA ARG A 340 -2.94 -21.51 -1.79
C ARG A 340 -3.61 -20.14 -1.73
N ALA A 341 -2.93 -19.11 -1.19
CA ALA A 341 -3.48 -17.77 -1.06
C ALA A 341 -3.67 -17.12 -2.45
N ILE A 342 -2.67 -17.23 -3.34
CA ILE A 342 -2.75 -16.67 -4.70
C ILE A 342 -3.78 -17.43 -5.53
N ALA A 343 -3.86 -18.75 -5.43
CA ALA A 343 -4.88 -19.54 -6.13
C ALA A 343 -6.30 -19.10 -5.71
N ALA A 344 -6.55 -18.95 -4.40
CA ALA A 344 -7.81 -18.46 -3.87
C ALA A 344 -8.11 -17.03 -4.33
N TRP A 345 -7.13 -16.14 -4.26
CA TRP A 345 -7.25 -14.76 -4.72
C TRP A 345 -7.62 -14.65 -6.20
N ASN A 346 -6.89 -15.37 -7.06
CA ASN A 346 -7.16 -15.40 -8.49
C ASN A 346 -8.56 -15.97 -8.80
N GLN A 347 -9.01 -16.98 -8.05
CA GLN A 347 -10.38 -17.49 -8.15
C GLN A 347 -11.43 -16.41 -7.82
N ILE A 348 -11.21 -15.65 -6.72
CA ILE A 348 -12.11 -14.55 -6.33
C ILE A 348 -12.11 -13.47 -7.42
N VAL A 349 -10.94 -13.02 -7.86
CA VAL A 349 -10.83 -12.00 -8.92
C VAL A 349 -11.52 -12.45 -10.20
N ALA A 350 -11.30 -13.69 -10.65
CA ALA A 350 -11.93 -14.24 -11.85
C ALA A 350 -13.46 -14.28 -11.72
N GLN A 351 -13.98 -14.70 -10.57
CA GLN A 351 -15.41 -14.75 -10.29
C GLN A 351 -16.10 -13.40 -10.45
N TYR A 352 -15.42 -12.31 -10.02
CA TYR A 352 -15.99 -10.95 -10.01
C TYR A 352 -15.47 -10.04 -11.13
N SER A 353 -14.65 -10.57 -12.05
CA SER A 353 -14.17 -9.84 -13.23
C SER A 353 -15.21 -9.68 -14.34
N HIS A 354 -16.25 -10.50 -14.32
CA HIS A 354 -17.34 -10.40 -15.31
C HIS A 354 -18.54 -9.68 -14.67
N PRO A 355 -19.14 -8.71 -15.34
CA PRO A 355 -20.29 -8.01 -14.79
C PRO A 355 -21.44 -9.00 -14.60
N HIS A 356 -21.80 -9.26 -13.34
CA HIS A 356 -22.96 -10.07 -12.97
C HIS A 356 -24.28 -9.32 -13.12
N SER A 357 -24.25 -8.06 -13.56
CA SER A 357 -25.40 -7.21 -13.82
C SER A 357 -25.17 -6.33 -15.06
N ASN A 358 -26.26 -5.86 -15.67
CA ASN A 358 -26.26 -4.89 -16.78
C ASN A 358 -25.68 -3.51 -16.41
N THR A 359 -24.87 -3.40 -15.36
CA THR A 359 -24.23 -2.17 -14.93
C THR A 359 -22.75 -2.17 -15.34
N ASP A 360 -22.33 -1.14 -16.06
CA ASP A 360 -20.91 -0.88 -16.42
C ASP A 360 -20.03 -0.51 -15.20
N LYS A 361 -20.52 -0.71 -13.97
CA LYS A 361 -19.79 -0.35 -12.76
C LYS A 361 -18.92 -1.52 -12.27
N PRO A 362 -17.67 -1.24 -11.84
CA PRO A 362 -16.83 -2.21 -11.17
C PRO A 362 -17.50 -2.79 -9.92
N VAL A 363 -17.27 -4.07 -9.66
CA VAL A 363 -17.74 -4.77 -8.46
C VAL A 363 -16.74 -4.54 -7.33
N THR A 364 -17.22 -4.23 -6.13
CA THR A 364 -16.37 -4.13 -4.93
C THR A 364 -16.55 -5.39 -4.07
N VAL A 365 -15.43 -6.07 -3.80
CA VAL A 365 -15.41 -7.34 -3.05
C VAL A 365 -14.65 -7.13 -1.74
N LEU A 366 -15.30 -7.40 -0.61
CA LEU A 366 -14.65 -7.48 0.69
C LEU A 366 -13.96 -8.85 0.84
N VAL A 367 -12.69 -8.86 1.21
CA VAL A 367 -11.95 -10.09 1.55
C VAL A 367 -11.37 -9.94 2.94
N ALA A 368 -11.85 -10.73 3.90
CA ALA A 368 -11.36 -10.70 5.27
C ALA A 368 -10.46 -11.92 5.54
N ALA A 369 -9.22 -11.67 5.92
CA ALA A 369 -8.24 -12.72 6.13
C ALA A 369 -7.26 -12.37 7.28
N HIS A 370 -6.01 -12.77 7.16
CA HIS A 370 -5.02 -12.78 8.23
C HIS A 370 -3.74 -12.06 7.79
N ASP A 371 -2.79 -11.91 8.71
CA ASP A 371 -1.57 -11.16 8.46
C ASP A 371 -0.70 -11.78 7.37
N ALA A 372 -0.34 -13.07 7.50
CA ALA A 372 0.53 -13.72 6.52
C ALA A 372 -0.13 -13.83 5.14
N ILE A 373 -1.43 -14.14 5.10
CA ILE A 373 -2.18 -14.19 3.85
C ILE A 373 -2.21 -12.82 3.17
N ASN A 374 -2.52 -11.76 3.92
CA ASN A 374 -2.59 -10.42 3.36
C ASN A 374 -1.21 -9.95 2.86
N LYS A 375 -0.14 -10.23 3.60
CA LYS A 375 1.24 -9.94 3.15
C LYS A 375 1.60 -10.68 1.86
N ALA A 376 1.27 -11.98 1.78
CA ALA A 376 1.49 -12.78 0.57
C ALA A 376 0.75 -12.18 -0.64
N LEU A 377 -0.52 -11.80 -0.46
CA LEU A 377 -1.33 -11.18 -1.51
C LEU A 377 -0.80 -9.81 -1.92
N LEU A 378 -0.40 -8.95 -0.97
CA LEU A 378 0.17 -7.63 -1.28
C LEU A 378 1.50 -7.73 -2.01
N CYS A 379 2.40 -8.63 -1.60
CA CYS A 379 3.64 -8.92 -2.32
C CYS A 379 3.33 -9.38 -3.75
N HIS A 380 2.42 -10.34 -3.92
CA HIS A 380 2.03 -10.84 -5.23
C HIS A 380 1.48 -9.72 -6.15
N VAL A 381 0.62 -8.86 -5.62
CA VAL A 381 0.02 -7.72 -6.35
C VAL A 381 1.08 -6.79 -6.95
N VAL A 382 2.18 -6.55 -6.25
CA VAL A 382 3.28 -5.71 -6.74
C VAL A 382 4.40 -6.50 -7.42
N GLY A 383 4.25 -7.82 -7.57
CA GLY A 383 5.19 -8.68 -8.27
C GLY A 383 6.39 -9.14 -7.44
N LEU A 384 6.26 -9.14 -6.12
CA LEU A 384 7.27 -9.65 -5.18
C LEU A 384 6.97 -11.10 -4.76
N GLY A 385 8.02 -11.84 -4.40
CA GLY A 385 7.95 -13.21 -3.91
C GLY A 385 8.04 -13.31 -2.39
N PRO A 386 8.08 -14.56 -1.84
CA PRO A 386 8.09 -14.85 -0.41
C PRO A 386 9.20 -14.16 0.39
N ALA A 387 10.38 -13.92 -0.19
CA ALA A 387 11.49 -13.20 0.46
C ALA A 387 11.14 -11.75 0.86
N ALA A 388 10.09 -11.16 0.26
CA ALA A 388 9.61 -9.82 0.57
C ALA A 388 8.52 -9.78 1.67
N PHE A 389 8.26 -10.89 2.33
CA PHE A 389 7.15 -11.05 3.29
C PHE A 389 7.08 -9.95 4.36
N TRP A 390 8.21 -9.49 4.86
CA TRP A 390 8.26 -8.46 5.91
C TRP A 390 8.17 -7.02 5.39
N GLN A 391 8.16 -6.83 4.06
CA GLN A 391 8.09 -5.48 3.47
C GLN A 391 6.73 -4.81 3.62
N PHE A 392 5.68 -5.55 3.91
CA PHE A 392 4.34 -4.99 4.15
C PHE A 392 3.92 -5.14 5.61
N LYS A 393 3.44 -4.04 6.19
CA LYS A 393 2.77 -4.07 7.49
C LYS A 393 1.26 -4.26 7.30
N GLN A 394 0.66 -5.01 8.20
CA GLN A 394 -0.80 -5.22 8.25
C GLN A 394 -1.29 -5.11 9.69
N GLY A 395 -1.98 -4.04 10.02
CA GLY A 395 -2.59 -3.85 11.34
C GLY A 395 -3.88 -4.63 11.54
N ASN A 396 -4.23 -4.99 12.77
CA ASN A 396 -5.52 -5.59 13.07
C ASN A 396 -6.67 -4.62 12.70
N GLY A 397 -7.62 -5.07 11.88
CA GLY A 397 -8.70 -4.24 11.37
C GLY A 397 -8.30 -3.28 10.24
N ALA A 398 -7.07 -3.35 9.76
CA ALA A 398 -6.60 -2.54 8.63
C ALA A 398 -7.28 -2.92 7.32
N VAL A 399 -7.44 -1.93 6.45
CA VAL A 399 -8.03 -2.07 5.11
C VAL A 399 -6.97 -1.75 4.06
N SER A 400 -6.79 -2.62 3.08
CA SER A 400 -6.00 -2.37 1.88
C SER A 400 -6.88 -2.45 0.64
N VAL A 401 -6.56 -1.67 -0.40
CA VAL A 401 -7.36 -1.55 -1.62
C VAL A 401 -6.54 -1.96 -2.83
N ILE A 402 -7.03 -2.93 -3.57
CA ILE A 402 -6.43 -3.42 -4.81
C ILE A 402 -7.45 -3.29 -5.94
N ASP A 403 -7.09 -2.61 -7.03
CA ASP A 403 -7.93 -2.46 -8.20
C ASP A 403 -7.44 -3.31 -9.36
N TYR A 404 -8.36 -3.92 -10.08
CA TYR A 404 -8.08 -4.67 -11.31
C TYR A 404 -8.63 -3.90 -12.52
N PRO A 405 -7.78 -3.21 -13.31
CA PRO A 405 -8.24 -2.34 -14.41
C PRO A 405 -9.18 -3.04 -15.40
N ASN A 406 -8.85 -4.27 -15.83
CA ASN A 406 -9.63 -5.07 -16.76
C ASN A 406 -9.82 -6.52 -16.24
N GLY A 407 -9.99 -6.68 -14.93
CA GLY A 407 -10.12 -8.00 -14.32
C GLY A 407 -8.82 -8.81 -14.41
N VAL A 408 -8.93 -10.13 -14.59
CA VAL A 408 -7.78 -11.05 -14.65
C VAL A 408 -6.82 -10.82 -15.82
N GLU A 409 -7.25 -10.07 -16.84
CA GLU A 409 -6.45 -9.79 -18.03
C GLU A 409 -5.45 -8.65 -17.83
N SER A 410 -5.52 -7.95 -16.71
CA SER A 410 -4.64 -6.82 -16.40
C SER A 410 -3.86 -7.04 -15.13
N ALA A 411 -2.65 -6.46 -15.06
CA ALA A 411 -1.92 -6.39 -13.81
C ALA A 411 -2.73 -5.61 -12.76
N PRO A 412 -2.77 -6.09 -11.51
CA PRO A 412 -3.42 -5.39 -10.41
C PRO A 412 -2.71 -4.08 -10.05
N VAL A 413 -3.45 -3.18 -9.43
CA VAL A 413 -2.93 -1.91 -8.91
C VAL A 413 -3.15 -1.87 -7.40
N LEU A 414 -2.07 -1.77 -6.64
CA LEU A 414 -2.15 -1.48 -5.21
C LEU A 414 -2.55 0.00 -5.07
N THR A 415 -3.80 0.22 -4.72
CA THR A 415 -4.39 1.57 -4.64
C THR A 415 -4.18 2.18 -3.27
N ALA A 416 -4.27 1.39 -2.19
CA ALA A 416 -3.88 1.80 -0.85
C ALA A 416 -3.50 0.57 -0.02
N SER A 417 -2.64 0.74 0.99
CA SER A 417 -2.23 -0.33 1.88
C SER A 417 -2.28 0.10 3.34
N ASN A 418 -2.76 -0.81 4.19
CA ASN A 418 -2.76 -0.69 5.65
C ASN A 418 -3.41 0.60 6.17
N ILE A 419 -4.63 0.90 5.71
CA ILE A 419 -5.41 2.03 6.23
C ILE A 419 -5.88 1.67 7.64
N THR A 420 -5.38 2.39 8.66
CA THR A 420 -5.71 2.18 10.09
C THR A 420 -6.20 3.45 10.79
N ILE A 421 -6.29 4.57 10.08
CA ILE A 421 -6.70 5.86 10.65
C ILE A 421 -8.06 5.83 11.35
N HIS A 422 -8.96 4.97 10.88
CA HIS A 422 -10.30 4.78 11.48
C HIS A 422 -10.25 4.13 12.87
N LEU A 423 -9.15 3.48 13.24
CA LEU A 423 -8.99 2.78 14.52
C LEU A 423 -8.50 3.69 15.62
N SER A 424 -7.61 4.63 15.33
CA SER A 424 -6.94 5.45 16.34
C SER A 424 -6.92 6.95 16.02
N GLY A 425 -7.37 7.35 14.82
CA GLY A 425 -7.23 8.73 14.32
C GLY A 425 -5.79 9.09 13.94
N SER A 426 -4.85 8.15 14.02
CA SER A 426 -3.43 8.32 13.65
C SER A 426 -3.16 7.76 12.28
N ILE A 427 -2.24 8.38 11.52
CA ILE A 427 -1.71 7.80 10.27
C ILE A 427 -0.77 6.63 10.54
N PHE A 428 -0.16 6.57 11.74
CA PHE A 428 0.68 5.45 12.14
C PHE A 428 -0.19 4.31 12.66
N ASP A 429 0.17 3.11 12.27
CA ASP A 429 -0.46 1.90 12.79
C ASP A 429 -0.09 1.68 14.25
N LYS A 430 -1.07 1.81 15.13
CA LYS A 430 -0.96 1.59 16.59
C LYS A 430 -1.62 0.28 17.05
N THR A 431 -1.95 -0.60 16.11
CA THR A 431 -2.54 -1.89 16.47
C THR A 431 -1.48 -2.83 17.05
N ALA A 432 -1.92 -3.89 17.73
CA ALA A 432 -0.99 -4.88 18.23
C ALA A 432 -0.21 -5.52 17.07
N ALA A 433 1.11 -5.57 17.20
CA ALA A 433 1.95 -6.17 16.15
C ALA A 433 1.62 -7.66 15.94
N GLY A 434 1.20 -8.37 17.01
CA GLY A 434 1.11 -9.81 17.01
C GLY A 434 2.52 -10.46 16.96
N ALA A 435 2.61 -11.71 17.32
CA ALA A 435 3.78 -12.52 16.99
C ALA A 435 3.52 -13.21 15.64
N LEU A 436 4.36 -12.96 14.67
CA LEU A 436 4.38 -13.63 13.37
C LEU A 436 5.77 -14.11 13.04
#